data_0ea772830159757eb9d449ff03bc3f40
#
_entry.id   0ea772830159757eb9d449ff03bc3f40
#
_cell.length_a   1.000
_cell.length_b   1.000
_cell.length_c   1.000
_cell.angle_alpha   90.00
_cell.angle_beta   90.00
_cell.angle_gamma   90.00
#
_symmetry.space_group_name_H-M   'P 1'
#
loop_
_entity.id
_entity.type
_entity.pdbx_description
1 polymer ?
#
loop_
_entity_poly.entity_id
_entity_poly.type
_entity_poly.pdbx_seq_one_letter_code
_entity_poly.pdbx_strand_id
1 'polypeptide(L)'
;MFRRYKLKNFDFLLVLLVIALNVIGILAIGSAKQSVQSKQILGMAVGLIAMLVIAFLDYSRLLKLAWIGYLFVIVTLILVHFFGRSANGAARWLDLGFFDLQPSETAKILLILFYAQFIMKYREQFNTMRVLLLAVLFIIPPLILIYKQPNLSTTILVSVLFCVLMFVGGLSWKIIGGVLAVAVPSVLIFLSIVMQEGQTLIKDYQRNRIMAFFDPATYADTEAYQQLNSVIAIGSGQLWGKGLNNTDIASVKNGNFLPESQTDFIFAIIGEELGFIGSAVVIL
;
A
#
# COMPACT_ATOMS: atom_id res chain seq x y z
N MET A 1 -20.11 -22.70 -13.10
CA MET A 1 -21.38 -22.85 -12.41
C MET A 1 -21.33 -21.89 -11.22
N PHE A 2 -22.15 -20.83 -11.22
CA PHE A 2 -22.20 -19.88 -10.10
C PHE A 2 -22.75 -20.65 -8.89
N ARG A 3 -22.10 -20.53 -7.73
CA ARG A 3 -22.68 -20.98 -6.47
C ARG A 3 -24.01 -20.25 -6.33
N ARG A 4 -25.10 -20.91 -5.93
CA ARG A 4 -26.38 -20.25 -5.61
C ARG A 4 -26.13 -19.32 -4.40
N TYR A 5 -25.63 -18.12 -4.67
CA TYR A 5 -25.53 -17.09 -3.65
C TYR A 5 -26.96 -16.70 -3.26
N LYS A 6 -27.28 -16.88 -2.01
CA LYS A 6 -28.50 -16.29 -1.45
C LYS A 6 -28.20 -14.82 -1.24
N LEU A 7 -28.85 -13.93 -1.97
CA LEU A 7 -28.74 -12.46 -1.81
C LEU A 7 -28.88 -12.02 -0.35
N LYS A 8 -29.58 -12.82 0.48
CA LYS A 8 -29.71 -12.61 1.93
C LYS A 8 -28.35 -12.62 2.67
N ASN A 9 -27.32 -13.26 2.12
CA ASN A 9 -25.99 -13.35 2.75
C ASN A 9 -25.01 -12.34 2.15
N PHE A 10 -25.49 -11.40 1.31
CA PHE A 10 -24.67 -10.34 0.73
C PHE A 10 -24.56 -9.21 1.74
N ASP A 11 -23.35 -8.76 2.03
CA ASP A 11 -23.08 -7.69 2.98
C ASP A 11 -23.31 -6.32 2.32
N PHE A 12 -24.56 -5.87 2.34
CA PHE A 12 -24.94 -4.56 1.81
C PHE A 12 -24.33 -3.40 2.59
N LEU A 13 -24.07 -3.60 3.91
CA LEU A 13 -23.44 -2.57 4.74
C LEU A 13 -22.01 -2.29 4.27
N LEU A 14 -21.24 -3.35 3.99
CA LEU A 14 -19.89 -3.21 3.45
C LEU A 14 -19.89 -2.42 2.14
N VAL A 15 -20.81 -2.72 1.22
CA VAL A 15 -20.92 -2.02 -0.06
C VAL A 15 -21.26 -0.55 0.15
N LEU A 16 -22.19 -0.25 1.05
CA LEU A 16 -22.59 1.12 1.37
C LEU A 16 -21.40 1.90 1.96
N LEU A 17 -20.64 1.32 2.87
CA LEU A 17 -19.43 1.94 3.44
C LEU A 17 -18.37 2.21 2.36
N VAL A 18 -18.14 1.25 1.45
CA VAL A 18 -17.21 1.44 0.34
C VAL A 18 -17.66 2.60 -0.56
N ILE A 19 -18.96 2.70 -0.88
CA ILE A 19 -19.50 3.82 -1.66
C ILE A 19 -19.34 5.13 -0.90
N ALA A 20 -19.69 5.18 0.37
CA ALA A 20 -19.58 6.39 1.21
C ALA A 20 -18.14 6.91 1.26
N LEU A 21 -17.16 6.03 1.52
CA LEU A 21 -15.74 6.40 1.52
C LEU A 21 -15.27 6.90 0.14
N ASN A 22 -15.72 6.27 -0.94
CA ASN A 22 -15.38 6.73 -2.29
C ASN A 22 -15.99 8.12 -2.59
N VAL A 23 -17.22 8.39 -2.14
CA VAL A 23 -17.86 9.70 -2.32
C VAL A 23 -17.07 10.77 -1.55
N ILE A 24 -16.73 10.52 -0.29
CA ILE A 24 -15.89 11.43 0.52
C ILE A 24 -14.54 11.66 -0.18
N GLY A 25 -13.90 10.59 -0.65
CA GLY A 25 -12.63 10.67 -1.39
C GLY A 25 -12.74 11.49 -2.68
N ILE A 26 -13.78 11.32 -3.48
CA ILE A 26 -14.02 12.11 -4.69
C ILE A 26 -14.21 13.60 -4.38
N LEU A 27 -14.94 13.93 -3.30
CA LEU A 27 -15.14 15.32 -2.87
C LEU A 27 -13.81 15.93 -2.41
N ALA A 28 -13.05 15.23 -1.58
CA ALA A 28 -11.76 15.69 -1.10
C ALA A 28 -10.74 15.85 -2.23
N ILE A 29 -10.66 14.89 -3.18
CA ILE A 29 -9.80 14.99 -4.35
C ILE A 29 -10.22 16.15 -5.26
N GLY A 30 -11.55 16.34 -5.46
CA GLY A 30 -12.08 17.46 -6.22
C GLY A 30 -11.70 18.80 -5.62
N SER A 31 -11.69 18.90 -4.29
CA SER A 31 -11.23 20.09 -3.56
C SER A 31 -9.73 20.28 -3.67
N ALA A 32 -8.93 19.23 -3.56
CA ALA A 32 -7.48 19.31 -3.65
C ALA A 32 -6.99 19.62 -5.09
N LYS A 33 -7.56 18.94 -6.09
CA LYS A 33 -7.18 19.08 -7.51
C LYS A 33 -8.31 18.65 -8.44
N GLN A 34 -9.11 19.59 -8.89
CA GLN A 34 -10.29 19.34 -9.72
C GLN A 34 -9.98 18.56 -11.01
N SER A 35 -8.79 18.74 -11.61
CA SER A 35 -8.42 18.09 -12.86
C SER A 35 -8.29 16.56 -12.77
N VAL A 36 -8.11 15.99 -11.57
CA VAL A 36 -8.02 14.53 -11.35
C VAL A 36 -9.33 13.91 -10.84
N GLN A 37 -10.31 14.73 -10.46
CA GLN A 37 -11.60 14.24 -9.93
C GLN A 37 -12.32 13.32 -10.88
N SER A 38 -12.38 13.65 -12.19
CA SER A 38 -13.02 12.82 -13.21
C SER A 38 -12.39 11.43 -13.33
N LYS A 39 -11.06 11.34 -13.20
CA LYS A 39 -10.33 10.06 -13.20
C LYS A 39 -10.70 9.23 -11.97
N GLN A 40 -10.87 9.86 -10.81
CA GLN A 40 -11.30 9.18 -9.58
C GLN A 40 -12.74 8.65 -9.69
N ILE A 41 -13.66 9.40 -10.28
CA ILE A 41 -15.04 8.96 -10.54
C ILE A 41 -15.05 7.73 -11.46
N LEU A 42 -14.26 7.76 -12.54
CA LEU A 42 -14.13 6.61 -13.44
C LEU A 42 -13.53 5.40 -12.70
N GLY A 43 -12.49 5.63 -11.90
CA GLY A 43 -11.87 4.59 -11.08
C GLY A 43 -12.85 3.95 -10.09
N MET A 44 -13.68 4.75 -9.42
CA MET A 44 -14.78 4.27 -8.57
C MET A 44 -15.75 3.39 -9.35
N ALA A 45 -16.22 3.84 -10.52
CA ALA A 45 -17.18 3.08 -11.33
C ALA A 45 -16.60 1.72 -11.75
N VAL A 46 -15.38 1.70 -12.26
CA VAL A 46 -14.67 0.46 -12.65
C VAL A 46 -14.41 -0.43 -11.42
N GLY A 47 -13.99 0.15 -10.30
CA GLY A 47 -13.75 -0.57 -9.06
C GLY A 47 -15.01 -1.23 -8.49
N LEU A 48 -16.14 -0.53 -8.48
CA LEU A 48 -17.43 -1.09 -8.04
C LEU A 48 -17.90 -2.24 -8.95
N ILE A 49 -17.77 -2.08 -10.27
CA ILE A 49 -18.08 -3.17 -11.21
C ILE A 49 -17.17 -4.38 -10.94
N ALA A 50 -15.87 -4.18 -10.80
CA ALA A 50 -14.91 -5.24 -10.49
C ALA A 50 -15.25 -5.92 -9.16
N MET A 51 -15.57 -5.15 -8.12
CA MET A 51 -15.98 -5.67 -6.81
C MET A 51 -17.20 -6.57 -6.94
N LEU A 52 -18.24 -6.14 -7.65
CA LEU A 52 -19.44 -6.95 -7.87
C LEU A 52 -19.14 -8.23 -8.65
N VAL A 53 -18.36 -8.14 -9.73
CA VAL A 53 -17.97 -9.31 -10.53
C VAL A 53 -17.20 -10.32 -9.65
N ILE A 54 -16.22 -9.86 -8.88
CA ILE A 54 -15.41 -10.73 -8.01
C ILE A 54 -16.27 -11.32 -6.89
N ALA A 55 -17.22 -10.57 -6.32
CA ALA A 55 -18.12 -11.05 -5.27
C ALA A 55 -18.96 -12.25 -5.71
N PHE A 56 -19.29 -12.35 -7.01
CA PHE A 56 -20.03 -13.49 -7.57
C PHE A 56 -19.14 -14.64 -8.06
N LEU A 57 -17.80 -14.45 -8.06
CA LEU A 57 -16.88 -15.52 -8.44
C LEU A 57 -16.63 -16.47 -7.26
N ASP A 58 -16.53 -17.75 -7.54
CA ASP A 58 -16.10 -18.74 -6.55
C ASP A 58 -14.59 -18.65 -6.36
N TYR A 59 -14.17 -18.18 -5.17
CA TYR A 59 -12.75 -18.04 -4.81
C TYR A 59 -11.97 -19.36 -4.95
N SER A 60 -12.64 -20.52 -4.81
CA SER A 60 -12.00 -21.83 -5.02
C SER A 60 -11.45 -22.00 -6.43
N ARG A 61 -12.02 -21.31 -7.43
CA ARG A 61 -11.50 -21.31 -8.81
C ARG A 61 -10.29 -20.39 -8.93
N LEU A 62 -10.35 -19.23 -8.28
CA LEU A 62 -9.20 -18.30 -8.25
C LEU A 62 -7.99 -18.97 -7.61
N LEU A 63 -8.20 -19.74 -6.53
CA LEU A 63 -7.13 -20.49 -5.91
C LEU A 63 -6.50 -21.55 -6.84
N LYS A 64 -7.28 -22.21 -7.69
CA LYS A 64 -6.74 -23.15 -8.68
C LYS A 64 -5.81 -22.48 -9.70
N LEU A 65 -6.03 -21.20 -9.95
CA LEU A 65 -5.21 -20.38 -10.86
C LEU A 65 -4.03 -19.70 -10.15
N ALA A 66 -3.83 -19.94 -8.87
CA ALA A 66 -2.82 -19.26 -8.06
C ALA A 66 -1.39 -19.39 -8.63
N TRP A 67 -1.03 -20.55 -9.19
CA TRP A 67 0.26 -20.77 -9.84
C TRP A 67 0.42 -19.96 -11.14
N ILE A 68 -0.64 -19.85 -11.91
CA ILE A 68 -0.67 -19.00 -13.12
C ILE A 68 -0.56 -17.54 -12.69
N GLY A 69 -1.26 -17.14 -11.60
CA GLY A 69 -1.14 -15.82 -11.01
C GLY A 69 0.30 -15.50 -10.55
N TYR A 70 0.98 -16.45 -9.91
CA TYR A 70 2.37 -16.29 -9.52
C TYR A 70 3.29 -16.10 -10.73
N LEU A 71 3.13 -16.91 -11.76
CA LEU A 71 3.90 -16.76 -13.00
C LEU A 71 3.64 -15.41 -13.66
N PHE A 72 2.39 -14.97 -13.70
CA PHE A 72 2.00 -13.65 -14.19
C PHE A 72 2.70 -12.52 -13.43
N VAL A 73 2.78 -12.61 -12.08
CA VAL A 73 3.53 -11.65 -11.26
C VAL A 73 4.99 -11.59 -11.69
N ILE A 74 5.66 -12.74 -11.82
CA ILE A 74 7.07 -12.77 -12.21
C ILE A 74 7.27 -12.15 -13.59
N VAL A 75 6.44 -12.54 -14.57
CA VAL A 75 6.52 -12.04 -15.95
C VAL A 75 6.31 -10.52 -15.99
N THR A 76 5.27 -10.01 -15.33
CA THR A 76 4.97 -8.56 -15.35
C THR A 76 6.02 -7.73 -14.61
N LEU A 77 6.60 -8.25 -13.51
CA LEU A 77 7.71 -7.59 -12.82
C LEU A 77 9.00 -7.57 -13.67
N ILE A 78 9.25 -8.63 -14.45
CA ILE A 78 10.36 -8.65 -15.40
C ILE A 78 10.10 -7.68 -16.55
N LEU A 79 8.89 -7.65 -17.11
CA LEU A 79 8.53 -6.73 -18.20
C LEU A 79 8.70 -5.27 -17.79
N VAL A 80 8.30 -4.91 -16.57
CA VAL A 80 8.51 -3.54 -16.07
C VAL A 80 9.98 -3.18 -15.93
N HIS A 81 10.82 -4.15 -15.62
CA HIS A 81 12.26 -3.91 -15.52
C HIS A 81 12.89 -3.51 -16.87
N PHE A 82 12.39 -4.09 -17.98
CA PHE A 82 12.93 -3.83 -19.32
C PHE A 82 12.16 -2.75 -20.09
N PHE A 83 10.85 -2.65 -19.92
CA PHE A 83 9.94 -1.80 -20.71
C PHE A 83 9.20 -0.76 -19.87
N GLY A 84 9.49 -0.67 -18.57
CA GLY A 84 8.80 0.22 -17.67
C GLY A 84 9.06 1.69 -17.96
N ARG A 85 8.00 2.51 -17.85
CA ARG A 85 8.07 3.95 -17.91
C ARG A 85 8.71 4.51 -16.66
N SER A 86 9.71 5.36 -16.81
CA SER A 86 10.36 6.02 -15.68
C SER A 86 9.56 7.23 -15.24
N ALA A 87 9.05 7.19 -13.99
CA ALA A 87 8.56 8.35 -13.29
C ALA A 87 9.45 8.60 -12.07
N ASN A 88 9.91 9.84 -11.89
CA ASN A 88 10.80 10.23 -10.79
C ASN A 88 12.07 9.35 -10.64
N GLY A 89 12.66 8.94 -11.76
CA GLY A 89 13.91 8.16 -11.79
C GLY A 89 13.75 6.65 -11.48
N ALA A 90 12.53 6.13 -11.43
CA ALA A 90 12.27 4.71 -11.22
C ALA A 90 11.26 4.18 -12.24
N ALA A 91 11.62 3.11 -12.95
CA ALA A 91 10.73 2.42 -13.88
C ALA A 91 9.81 1.48 -13.09
N ARG A 92 8.55 1.87 -12.89
CA ARG A 92 7.58 1.13 -12.07
C ARG A 92 6.25 0.86 -12.76
N TRP A 93 5.99 1.53 -13.89
CA TRP A 93 4.70 1.52 -14.56
C TRP A 93 4.82 0.90 -15.96
N LEU A 94 3.84 0.08 -16.32
CA LEU A 94 3.63 -0.38 -17.68
C LEU A 94 2.52 0.45 -18.31
N ASP A 95 2.84 1.15 -19.38
CA ASP A 95 1.86 1.88 -20.17
C ASP A 95 1.08 0.92 -21.05
N LEU A 96 -0.21 0.74 -20.77
CA LEU A 96 -1.14 -0.08 -21.56
C LEU A 96 -2.00 0.77 -22.50
N GLY A 97 -1.68 2.05 -22.66
CA GLY A 97 -2.34 3.00 -23.54
C GLY A 97 -3.51 3.73 -22.89
N PHE A 98 -4.44 3.04 -22.24
CA PHE A 98 -5.59 3.67 -21.57
C PHE A 98 -5.45 3.74 -20.04
N PHE A 99 -4.54 3.01 -19.45
CA PHE A 99 -4.17 3.13 -18.04
C PHE A 99 -2.74 2.64 -17.82
N ASP A 100 -2.11 3.19 -16.80
CA ASP A 100 -0.80 2.76 -16.33
C ASP A 100 -0.97 1.65 -15.31
N LEU A 101 -0.41 0.47 -15.60
CA LEU A 101 -0.40 -0.66 -14.67
C LEU A 101 0.90 -0.65 -13.85
N GLN A 102 0.77 -0.69 -12.54
CA GLN A 102 1.91 -0.93 -11.65
C GLN A 102 1.93 -2.41 -11.23
N PRO A 103 2.82 -3.25 -11.78
CA PRO A 103 2.81 -4.68 -11.50
C PRO A 103 3.02 -5.05 -10.03
N SER A 104 3.74 -4.25 -9.26
CA SER A 104 3.93 -4.47 -7.83
C SER A 104 2.62 -4.33 -7.02
N GLU A 105 1.64 -3.54 -7.48
CA GLU A 105 0.32 -3.44 -6.86
C GLU A 105 -0.50 -4.73 -7.10
N THR A 106 -0.52 -5.21 -8.34
CA THR A 106 -1.17 -6.47 -8.70
C THR A 106 -0.50 -7.67 -8.03
N ALA A 107 0.84 -7.61 -7.88
CA ALA A 107 1.62 -8.65 -7.24
C ALA A 107 1.16 -8.91 -5.79
N LYS A 108 0.83 -7.90 -5.01
CA LYS A 108 0.34 -8.07 -3.63
C LYS A 108 -0.88 -8.99 -3.58
N ILE A 109 -1.86 -8.74 -4.44
CA ILE A 109 -3.12 -9.52 -4.48
C ILE A 109 -2.84 -10.96 -4.92
N LEU A 110 -2.08 -11.14 -5.99
CA LEU A 110 -1.79 -12.46 -6.55
C LEU A 110 -0.89 -13.30 -5.65
N LEU A 111 0.04 -12.68 -4.92
CA LEU A 111 0.85 -13.34 -3.90
C LEU A 111 0.01 -13.79 -2.71
N ILE A 112 -1.00 -13.03 -2.28
CA ILE A 112 -1.94 -13.47 -1.24
C ILE A 112 -2.65 -14.74 -1.69
N LEU A 113 -3.19 -14.79 -2.91
CA LEU A 113 -3.87 -15.96 -3.44
C LEU A 113 -2.92 -17.15 -3.59
N PHE A 114 -1.69 -16.91 -4.06
CA PHE A 114 -0.68 -17.95 -4.19
C PHE A 114 -0.32 -18.56 -2.83
N TYR A 115 -0.01 -17.73 -1.82
CA TYR A 115 0.34 -18.24 -0.50
C TYR A 115 -0.84 -18.86 0.24
N ALA A 116 -2.06 -18.36 0.06
CA ALA A 116 -3.26 -19.02 0.59
C ALA A 116 -3.37 -20.45 0.04
N GLN A 117 -3.22 -20.64 -1.27
CA GLN A 117 -3.22 -21.97 -1.89
C GLN A 117 -2.02 -22.82 -1.45
N PHE A 118 -0.83 -22.22 -1.34
CA PHE A 118 0.38 -22.90 -0.87
C PHE A 118 0.20 -23.42 0.56
N ILE A 119 -0.27 -22.59 1.47
CA ILE A 119 -0.53 -22.97 2.88
C ILE A 119 -1.57 -24.08 2.96
N MET A 120 -2.67 -23.97 2.22
CA MET A 120 -3.70 -25.01 2.17
C MET A 120 -3.14 -26.35 1.67
N LYS A 121 -2.31 -26.31 0.65
CA LYS A 121 -1.71 -27.53 0.06
C LYS A 121 -0.75 -28.23 1.01
N TYR A 122 0.02 -27.48 1.79
CA TYR A 122 1.05 -28.01 2.69
C TYR A 122 0.65 -27.98 4.16
N ARG A 123 -0.65 -27.86 4.47
CA ARG A 123 -1.18 -27.63 5.82
C ARG A 123 -0.61 -28.60 6.86
N GLU A 124 -0.55 -29.90 6.57
CA GLU A 124 -0.09 -30.91 7.52
C GLU A 124 1.44 -30.85 7.77
N GLN A 125 2.20 -30.38 6.79
CA GLN A 125 3.65 -30.28 6.86
C GLN A 125 4.14 -28.84 6.97
N PHE A 126 3.27 -27.90 7.25
CA PHE A 126 3.54 -26.47 7.14
C PHE A 126 4.72 -26.01 8.00
N ASN A 127 4.91 -26.59 9.17
CA ASN A 127 6.00 -26.27 10.09
C ASN A 127 7.27 -27.09 9.86
N THR A 128 7.39 -27.83 8.74
CA THR A 128 8.64 -28.52 8.39
C THR A 128 9.61 -27.57 7.70
N MET A 129 10.91 -27.75 7.96
CA MET A 129 11.96 -26.90 7.36
C MET A 129 11.88 -26.90 5.82
N ARG A 130 11.51 -28.03 5.20
CA ARG A 130 11.37 -28.12 3.73
C ARG A 130 10.31 -27.18 3.18
N VAL A 131 9.12 -27.15 3.81
CA VAL A 131 8.01 -26.30 3.36
C VAL A 131 8.32 -24.84 3.63
N LEU A 132 8.98 -24.51 4.75
CA LEU A 132 9.42 -23.15 5.05
C LEU A 132 10.45 -22.65 4.03
N LEU A 133 11.45 -23.46 3.70
CA LEU A 133 12.43 -23.11 2.69
C LEU A 133 11.77 -22.92 1.30
N LEU A 134 10.79 -23.76 0.94
CA LEU A 134 10.02 -23.56 -0.30
C LEU A 134 9.23 -22.25 -0.27
N ALA A 135 8.58 -21.93 0.85
CA ALA A 135 7.85 -20.68 0.98
C ALA A 135 8.79 -19.46 0.81
N VAL A 136 9.96 -19.50 1.43
CA VAL A 136 10.99 -18.45 1.28
C VAL A 136 11.51 -18.41 -0.15
N LEU A 137 11.76 -19.55 -0.78
CA LEU A 137 12.23 -19.65 -2.17
C LEU A 137 11.26 -18.96 -3.15
N PHE A 138 9.95 -19.10 -2.94
CA PHE A 138 8.94 -18.47 -3.80
C PHE A 138 8.76 -16.97 -3.54
N ILE A 139 9.05 -16.44 -2.35
CA ILE A 139 8.93 -14.99 -2.13
C ILE A 139 10.17 -14.21 -2.60
N ILE A 140 11.33 -14.82 -2.61
CA ILE A 140 12.59 -14.16 -2.97
C ILE A 140 12.55 -13.54 -4.39
N PRO A 141 12.12 -14.25 -5.47
CA PRO A 141 12.11 -13.68 -6.82
C PRO A 141 11.25 -12.40 -6.94
N PRO A 142 9.96 -12.36 -6.49
CA PRO A 142 9.20 -11.12 -6.51
C PRO A 142 9.86 -10.00 -5.71
N LEU A 143 10.40 -10.29 -4.51
CA LEU A 143 11.06 -9.28 -3.68
C LEU A 143 12.29 -8.68 -4.37
N ILE A 144 13.14 -9.50 -4.97
CA ILE A 144 14.31 -9.02 -5.70
C ILE A 144 13.90 -8.16 -6.89
N LEU A 145 12.87 -8.57 -7.65
CA LEU A 145 12.40 -7.82 -8.80
C LEU A 145 11.79 -6.46 -8.40
N ILE A 146 11.01 -6.41 -7.33
CA ILE A 146 10.44 -5.16 -6.79
C ILE A 146 11.55 -4.24 -6.24
N TYR A 147 12.51 -4.80 -5.53
CA TYR A 147 13.66 -4.05 -5.00
C TYR A 147 14.49 -3.42 -6.11
N LYS A 148 14.72 -4.14 -7.22
CA LYS A 148 15.43 -3.62 -8.40
C LYS A 148 14.69 -2.49 -9.14
N GLN A 149 13.40 -2.30 -8.89
CA GLN A 149 12.60 -1.16 -9.40
C GLN A 149 12.70 0.09 -8.50
N PRO A 150 13.74 0.31 -7.74
CA PRO A 150 13.93 1.15 -6.54
C PRO A 150 12.63 1.42 -5.73
N ASN A 151 11.86 0.36 -5.45
CA ASN A 151 10.60 0.45 -4.69
C ASN A 151 10.74 -0.21 -3.31
N LEU A 152 11.52 0.44 -2.45
CA LEU A 152 11.80 -0.08 -1.10
C LEU A 152 10.53 -0.24 -0.25
N SER A 153 9.62 0.73 -0.33
CA SER A 153 8.37 0.70 0.46
C SER A 153 7.51 -0.51 0.12
N THR A 154 7.33 -0.82 -1.17
CA THR A 154 6.56 -2.00 -1.59
C THR A 154 7.32 -3.29 -1.29
N THR A 155 8.66 -3.29 -1.36
CA THR A 155 9.46 -4.46 -0.95
C THR A 155 9.25 -4.80 0.52
N ILE A 156 9.29 -3.81 1.40
CA ILE A 156 9.00 -3.96 2.83
C ILE A 156 7.55 -4.44 3.03
N LEU A 157 6.60 -3.80 2.38
CA LEU A 157 5.19 -4.17 2.49
C LEU A 157 4.93 -5.63 2.08
N VAL A 158 5.49 -6.09 0.96
CA VAL A 158 5.36 -7.49 0.51
C VAL A 158 6.06 -8.45 1.46
N SER A 159 7.19 -8.07 2.06
CA SER A 159 7.87 -8.86 3.08
C SER A 159 7.01 -9.01 4.35
N VAL A 160 6.41 -7.91 4.82
CA VAL A 160 5.49 -7.94 5.97
C VAL A 160 4.24 -8.77 5.64
N LEU A 161 3.68 -8.60 4.44
CA LEU A 161 2.54 -9.38 3.96
C LEU A 161 2.85 -10.88 3.98
N PHE A 162 4.02 -11.29 3.50
CA PHE A 162 4.48 -12.68 3.57
C PHE A 162 4.56 -13.18 5.02
N CYS A 163 5.15 -12.42 5.94
CA CYS A 163 5.22 -12.78 7.35
C CYS A 163 3.83 -12.94 7.98
N VAL A 164 2.90 -12.02 7.68
CA VAL A 164 1.51 -12.10 8.15
C VAL A 164 0.80 -13.34 7.61
N LEU A 165 0.96 -13.65 6.33
CA LEU A 165 0.36 -14.85 5.72
C LEU A 165 0.91 -16.14 6.34
N MET A 166 2.22 -16.21 6.60
CA MET A 166 2.83 -17.35 7.28
C MET A 166 2.32 -17.48 8.72
N PHE A 167 2.18 -16.37 9.44
CA PHE A 167 1.62 -16.34 10.79
C PHE A 167 0.17 -16.83 10.82
N VAL A 168 -0.70 -16.27 9.99
CA VAL A 168 -2.13 -16.66 9.87
C VAL A 168 -2.25 -18.11 9.40
N GLY A 169 -1.31 -18.57 8.57
CA GLY A 169 -1.24 -19.97 8.11
C GLY A 169 -0.91 -20.99 9.19
N GLY A 170 -0.60 -20.55 10.42
CA GLY A 170 -0.33 -21.41 11.56
C GLY A 170 1.14 -21.77 11.75
N LEU A 171 2.03 -20.83 11.41
CA LEU A 171 3.45 -20.98 11.70
C LEU A 171 3.68 -21.12 13.21
N SER A 172 4.50 -22.10 13.61
CA SER A 172 4.72 -22.38 15.03
C SER A 172 5.42 -21.20 15.75
N TRP A 173 5.00 -20.92 16.97
CA TRP A 173 5.60 -19.84 17.80
C TRP A 173 7.10 -20.01 18.03
N LYS A 174 7.62 -21.26 17.98
CA LYS A 174 9.06 -21.52 18.07
C LYS A 174 9.82 -20.94 16.87
N ILE A 175 9.27 -21.09 15.66
CA ILE A 175 9.87 -20.55 14.44
C ILE A 175 9.76 -19.03 14.44
N ILE A 176 8.58 -18.49 14.79
CA ILE A 176 8.37 -17.05 14.91
C ILE A 176 9.36 -16.44 15.91
N GLY A 177 9.49 -17.04 17.11
CA GLY A 177 10.44 -16.60 18.11
C GLY A 177 11.89 -16.65 17.62
N GLY A 178 12.27 -17.71 16.89
CA GLY A 178 13.60 -17.83 16.28
C GLY A 178 13.85 -16.75 15.22
N VAL A 179 12.88 -16.47 14.36
CA VAL A 179 12.98 -15.39 13.35
C VAL A 179 13.09 -14.03 14.03
N LEU A 180 12.26 -13.74 15.03
CA LEU A 180 12.30 -12.47 15.76
C LEU A 180 13.60 -12.30 16.55
N ALA A 181 14.12 -13.37 17.15
CA ALA A 181 15.39 -13.34 17.88
C ALA A 181 16.59 -12.97 16.99
N VAL A 182 16.50 -13.20 15.67
CA VAL A 182 17.53 -12.78 14.70
C VAL A 182 17.17 -11.44 14.09
N ALA A 183 15.91 -11.25 13.66
CA ALA A 183 15.48 -10.05 12.94
C ALA A 183 15.56 -8.78 13.80
N VAL A 184 15.11 -8.85 15.07
CA VAL A 184 15.11 -7.66 15.95
C VAL A 184 16.53 -7.13 16.21
N PRO A 185 17.51 -7.94 16.65
CA PRO A 185 18.88 -7.47 16.78
C PRO A 185 19.48 -6.97 15.46
N SER A 186 19.18 -7.65 14.34
CA SER A 186 19.69 -7.23 13.03
C SER A 186 19.17 -5.85 12.63
N VAL A 187 17.90 -5.56 12.88
CA VAL A 187 17.29 -4.24 12.62
C VAL A 187 17.92 -3.18 13.55
N LEU A 188 18.12 -3.50 14.83
CA LEU A 188 18.76 -2.56 15.77
C LEU A 188 20.20 -2.24 15.37
N ILE A 189 20.98 -3.26 14.98
CA ILE A 189 22.35 -3.07 14.47
C ILE A 189 22.32 -2.23 13.19
N PHE A 190 21.42 -2.56 12.24
CA PHE A 190 21.27 -1.78 11.01
C PHE A 190 20.95 -0.31 11.29
N LEU A 191 19.98 -0.03 12.17
CA LEU A 191 19.62 1.34 12.56
C LEU A 191 20.82 2.05 13.24
N SER A 192 21.55 1.37 14.12
CA SER A 192 22.72 1.97 14.78
C SER A 192 23.81 2.35 13.79
N ILE A 193 24.03 1.56 12.72
CA ILE A 193 24.98 1.88 11.66
C ILE A 193 24.47 3.04 10.79
N VAL A 194 23.19 3.04 10.42
CA VAL A 194 22.57 4.09 9.60
C VAL A 194 22.61 5.45 10.29
N MET A 195 22.52 5.48 11.63
CA MET A 195 22.62 6.72 12.41
C MET A 195 24.02 7.32 12.44
N GLN A 196 25.06 6.56 12.13
CA GLN A 196 26.43 7.07 12.12
C GLN A 196 26.67 8.01 10.92
N GLU A 197 27.46 9.06 11.15
CA GLU A 197 27.92 9.93 10.07
C GLU A 197 28.93 9.23 9.18
N GLY A 198 28.82 9.43 7.85
CA GLY A 198 29.75 8.84 6.87
C GLY A 198 29.50 7.36 6.56
N GLN A 199 28.37 6.79 6.96
CA GLN A 199 28.00 5.43 6.59
C GLN A 199 27.85 5.28 5.06
N THR A 200 28.17 4.10 4.51
CA THR A 200 28.11 3.80 3.06
C THR A 200 27.12 2.70 2.70
N LEU A 201 26.38 2.17 3.69
CA LEU A 201 25.43 1.06 3.49
C LEU A 201 24.19 1.45 2.69
N ILE A 202 23.70 2.65 2.92
CA ILE A 202 22.53 3.21 2.23
C ILE A 202 22.86 4.60 1.69
N LYS A 203 22.11 5.02 0.67
CA LYS A 203 22.27 6.36 0.07
C LYS A 203 21.78 7.45 1.03
N ASP A 204 22.37 8.64 0.94
CA ASP A 204 22.09 9.75 1.86
C ASP A 204 20.60 10.10 1.91
N TYR A 205 19.88 10.12 0.78
CA TYR A 205 18.44 10.38 0.78
C TYR A 205 17.61 9.33 1.55
N GLN A 206 18.09 8.08 1.61
CA GLN A 206 17.43 7.01 2.39
C GLN A 206 17.72 7.18 3.89
N ARG A 207 18.96 7.54 4.20
CA ARG A 207 19.37 7.88 5.56
C ARG A 207 18.56 9.06 6.09
N ASN A 208 18.50 10.14 5.33
CA ASN A 208 17.77 11.35 5.72
C ASN A 208 16.28 11.07 5.99
N ARG A 209 15.63 10.22 5.20
CA ARG A 209 14.25 9.80 5.46
C ARG A 209 14.10 9.04 6.79
N ILE A 210 15.07 8.19 7.14
CA ILE A 210 15.07 7.49 8.42
C ILE A 210 15.32 8.49 9.55
N MET A 211 16.29 9.39 9.40
CA MET A 211 16.61 10.41 10.39
C MET A 211 15.47 11.40 10.59
N ALA A 212 14.77 11.82 9.52
CA ALA A 212 13.61 12.68 9.59
C ALA A 212 12.44 12.07 10.41
N PHE A 213 12.38 10.74 10.52
CA PHE A 213 11.41 10.08 11.39
C PHE A 213 11.77 10.22 12.89
N PHE A 214 13.07 10.18 13.22
CA PHE A 214 13.54 10.29 14.62
C PHE A 214 13.70 11.73 15.09
N ASP A 215 14.10 12.62 14.19
CA ASP A 215 14.27 14.06 14.45
C ASP A 215 13.65 14.91 13.33
N PRO A 216 12.30 15.01 13.30
CA PRO A 216 11.60 15.79 12.29
C PRO A 216 11.97 17.27 12.28
N ALA A 217 12.42 17.83 13.42
CA ALA A 217 12.72 19.24 13.55
C ALA A 217 13.95 19.64 12.73
N THR A 218 15.00 18.83 12.78
CA THR A 218 16.23 19.06 11.97
C THR A 218 16.00 18.94 10.47
N TYR A 219 15.01 18.12 10.05
CA TYR A 219 14.67 17.87 8.64
C TYR A 219 13.39 18.59 8.20
N ALA A 220 12.94 19.62 8.95
CA ALA A 220 11.66 20.31 8.73
C ALA A 220 11.54 20.92 7.33
N ASP A 221 12.63 21.45 6.77
CA ASP A 221 12.65 22.10 5.45
C ASP A 221 12.95 21.11 4.30
N THR A 222 13.13 19.82 4.59
CA THR A 222 13.53 18.80 3.62
C THR A 222 12.61 17.59 3.67
N GLU A 223 13.10 16.45 4.13
CA GLU A 223 12.37 15.16 4.11
C GLU A 223 11.15 15.13 5.04
N ALA A 224 11.15 15.89 6.15
CA ALA A 224 10.02 15.99 7.07
C ALA A 224 9.01 17.07 6.68
N TYR A 225 9.31 17.93 5.71
CA TYR A 225 8.47 19.08 5.30
C TYR A 225 7.02 18.69 5.03
N GLN A 226 6.80 17.69 4.18
CA GLN A 226 5.45 17.25 3.81
C GLN A 226 4.68 16.68 5.01
N GLN A 227 5.36 15.89 5.85
CA GLN A 227 4.75 15.29 7.03
C GLN A 227 4.35 16.35 8.06
N LEU A 228 5.21 17.32 8.33
CA LEU A 228 4.92 18.42 9.27
C LEU A 228 3.77 19.29 8.77
N ASN A 229 3.79 19.69 7.49
CA ASN A 229 2.70 20.46 6.90
C ASN A 229 1.37 19.69 6.90
N SER A 230 1.40 18.37 6.73
CA SER A 230 0.19 17.54 6.81
C SER A 230 -0.40 17.54 8.22
N VAL A 231 0.45 17.47 9.25
CA VAL A 231 0.01 17.55 10.65
C VAL A 231 -0.56 18.93 10.97
N ILE A 232 0.10 20.01 10.48
CA ILE A 232 -0.40 21.38 10.64
C ILE A 232 -1.76 21.54 9.94
N ALA A 233 -1.92 21.01 8.72
CA ALA A 233 -3.17 21.03 7.99
C ALA A 233 -4.31 20.37 8.78
N ILE A 234 -4.10 19.14 9.27
CA ILE A 234 -5.09 18.41 10.07
C ILE A 234 -5.45 19.20 11.33
N GLY A 235 -4.44 19.73 12.04
CA GLY A 235 -4.66 20.51 13.26
C GLY A 235 -5.41 21.83 13.01
N SER A 236 -5.18 22.46 11.86
CA SER A 236 -5.84 23.73 11.48
C SER A 236 -7.34 23.59 11.24
N GLY A 237 -7.82 22.38 10.95
CA GLY A 237 -9.25 22.11 10.73
C GLY A 237 -10.09 22.09 12.00
N GLN A 238 -9.47 21.99 13.18
CA GLN A 238 -10.17 21.99 14.48
C GLN A 238 -11.29 20.91 14.52
N LEU A 239 -12.44 21.24 15.17
CA LEU A 239 -13.57 20.28 15.29
C LEU A 239 -14.40 20.15 14.01
N TRP A 240 -14.70 21.25 13.34
CA TRP A 240 -15.69 21.32 12.26
C TRP A 240 -15.08 21.46 10.87
N GLY A 241 -13.79 21.74 10.77
CA GLY A 241 -13.12 22.01 9.51
C GLY A 241 -13.32 23.44 9.00
N LYS A 242 -12.54 23.78 7.98
CA LYS A 242 -12.63 25.07 7.26
C LYS A 242 -13.69 25.09 6.16
N GLY A 243 -14.37 23.95 5.93
CA GLY A 243 -15.34 23.74 4.86
C GLY A 243 -14.73 23.21 3.57
N LEU A 244 -15.52 22.42 2.83
CA LEU A 244 -15.13 21.89 1.52
C LEU A 244 -14.90 23.01 0.52
N ASN A 245 -13.91 22.84 -0.36
CA ASN A 245 -13.50 23.82 -1.37
C ASN A 245 -13.09 25.17 -0.76
N ASN A 246 -12.51 25.18 0.42
CA ASN A 246 -12.01 26.39 1.05
C ASN A 246 -11.05 27.13 0.11
N THR A 247 -11.24 28.46 -0.02
CA THR A 247 -10.44 29.34 -0.90
C THR A 247 -9.40 30.16 -0.12
N ASP A 248 -9.25 29.92 1.19
CA ASP A 248 -8.27 30.61 2.01
C ASP A 248 -6.85 30.33 1.49
N ILE A 249 -6.07 31.38 1.29
CA ILE A 249 -4.67 31.31 0.81
C ILE A 249 -3.80 30.59 1.86
N ALA A 250 -4.14 30.71 3.13
CA ALA A 250 -3.47 30.01 4.24
C ALA A 250 -3.80 28.51 4.30
N SER A 251 -4.72 28.02 3.48
CA SER A 251 -5.00 26.58 3.33
C SER A 251 -3.81 25.87 2.66
N VAL A 252 -3.52 24.67 3.13
CA VAL A 252 -2.42 23.86 2.63
C VAL A 252 -2.50 23.59 1.14
N LYS A 253 -3.72 23.42 0.61
CA LYS A 253 -3.93 23.20 -0.84
C LYS A 253 -3.71 24.48 -1.67
N ASN A 254 -4.22 25.63 -1.20
CA ASN A 254 -4.18 26.89 -1.95
C ASN A 254 -2.81 27.57 -1.87
N GLY A 255 -2.13 27.44 -0.72
CA GLY A 255 -0.76 27.91 -0.53
C GLY A 255 0.32 27.01 -1.16
N ASN A 256 -0.08 25.87 -1.75
CA ASN A 256 0.81 24.86 -2.31
C ASN A 256 1.90 24.37 -1.32
N PHE A 257 1.58 24.36 -0.03
CA PHE A 257 2.49 23.95 1.03
C PHE A 257 2.66 22.42 1.10
N LEU A 258 1.77 21.65 0.44
CA LEU A 258 1.79 20.20 0.45
C LEU A 258 1.75 19.64 -0.98
N PRO A 259 2.90 19.37 -1.59
CA PRO A 259 2.97 18.68 -2.87
C PRO A 259 2.24 17.34 -2.82
N GLU A 260 1.58 16.94 -3.91
CA GLU A 260 0.83 15.68 -4.03
C GLU A 260 -0.26 15.50 -2.95
N SER A 261 -0.88 16.60 -2.51
CA SER A 261 -1.97 16.58 -1.52
C SER A 261 -3.18 15.76 -1.98
N GLN A 262 -3.40 15.61 -3.29
CA GLN A 262 -4.50 14.84 -3.89
C GLN A 262 -4.29 13.32 -3.86
N THR A 263 -3.09 12.83 -3.53
CA THR A 263 -2.71 11.42 -3.51
C THR A 263 -2.21 11.00 -2.13
N ASP A 264 -0.95 11.28 -1.82
CA ASP A 264 -0.26 10.77 -0.64
C ASP A 264 -0.74 11.42 0.67
N PHE A 265 -1.26 12.65 0.58
CA PHE A 265 -1.67 13.45 1.74
C PHE A 265 -3.15 13.86 1.71
N ILE A 266 -4.01 13.07 1.04
CA ILE A 266 -5.45 13.40 0.94
C ILE A 266 -6.13 13.51 2.30
N PHE A 267 -5.69 12.74 3.30
CA PHE A 267 -6.21 12.83 4.66
C PHE A 267 -5.92 14.18 5.33
N ALA A 268 -4.83 14.87 4.95
CA ALA A 268 -4.56 16.21 5.42
C ALA A 268 -5.61 17.21 4.90
N ILE A 269 -6.06 17.06 3.65
CA ILE A 269 -7.17 17.85 3.09
C ILE A 269 -8.48 17.56 3.81
N ILE A 270 -8.77 16.27 4.06
CA ILE A 270 -9.95 15.85 4.83
C ILE A 270 -9.92 16.46 6.23
N GLY A 271 -8.78 16.40 6.92
CA GLY A 271 -8.61 16.96 8.25
C GLY A 271 -8.77 18.49 8.28
N GLU A 272 -8.20 19.18 7.29
CA GLU A 272 -8.31 20.63 7.20
C GLU A 272 -9.75 21.09 6.86
N GLU A 273 -10.41 20.43 5.90
CA GLU A 273 -11.71 20.88 5.39
C GLU A 273 -12.92 20.35 6.17
N LEU A 274 -12.85 19.11 6.69
CA LEU A 274 -13.93 18.48 7.44
C LEU A 274 -13.66 18.41 8.95
N GLY A 275 -12.48 18.81 9.39
CA GLY A 275 -12.08 18.84 10.79
C GLY A 275 -11.98 17.46 11.45
N PHE A 276 -11.94 17.48 12.77
CA PHE A 276 -11.86 16.27 13.58
C PHE A 276 -13.05 15.32 13.36
N ILE A 277 -14.26 15.87 13.28
CA ILE A 277 -15.49 15.07 13.10
C ILE A 277 -15.46 14.34 11.76
N GLY A 278 -15.16 15.05 10.65
CA GLY A 278 -15.05 14.42 9.33
C GLY A 278 -13.93 13.38 9.26
N SER A 279 -12.79 13.67 9.87
CA SER A 279 -11.67 12.73 9.97
C SER A 279 -12.04 11.47 10.76
N ALA A 280 -12.74 11.63 11.89
CA ALA A 280 -13.21 10.50 12.70
C ALA A 280 -14.21 9.62 11.95
N VAL A 281 -15.14 10.21 11.19
CA VAL A 281 -16.10 9.47 10.35
C VAL A 281 -15.40 8.63 9.27
N VAL A 282 -14.28 9.12 8.74
CA VAL A 282 -13.51 8.38 7.73
C VAL A 282 -12.73 7.22 8.34
N ILE A 283 -12.27 7.35 9.60
CA ILE A 283 -11.47 6.31 10.27
C ILE A 283 -12.35 5.22 10.88
N LEU A 284 -13.52 5.55 11.40
CA LEU A 284 -14.46 4.65 12.08
C LEU A 284 -15.34 3.87 11.08
#